data_650979254c55991fdb47c10e0e17031d
#
_entry.id   650979254c55991fdb47c10e0e17031d
#
_cell.length_a   1.000
_cell.length_b   1.000
_cell.length_c   1.000
_cell.angle_alpha   90.00
_cell.angle_beta   90.00
_cell.angle_gamma   90.00
#
_symmetry.space_group_name_H-M   'P 1'
#
loop_
_entity.id
_entity.type
_entity.pdbx_description
1 polymer ?
#
loop_
_entity_poly.entity_id
_entity_poly.type
_entity_poly.pdbx_seq_one_letter_code
_entity_poly.pdbx_strand_id
1 'polypeptide(L)'
;MSTTDRTDQRPKTRPAPAGAKASARPPVPAALRWAYAMVIVATLAAIASNVFEIAHQVETGVAGAATTGDLVLTIAFCALFGFFAEMLRAGRQWGRVLLTVFTALGLLFTGLGLAGIGGRLFVGPLQAGLAVLSFVASVVGLVLLFVPSANAWMAEVRDGSRMVAPRLRKLMLTCHVAISVGWLGLITGMLAMSIAGATTSDAEQQAAMYRTMSMLDEIFLGMTSMFALITGIVVGAGTKWGLMQRRWVMVKFFTTMGVMLLGFSVIHQLILKANELVDAGAPVRGGELDTVGWSMAAAAALAVLTLVFMTAVSTYKPWGLTRRGRRAAPAARTAAR
;
A
#
# COMPACT_ATOMS: atom_id res chain seq x y z
N MET A 1 -56.47 44.04 -33.92
CA MET A 1 -55.00 44.14 -33.56
C MET A 1 -54.98 44.30 -32.08
N SER A 2 -54.72 43.21 -31.36
CA SER A 2 -54.61 43.20 -29.91
C SER A 2 -53.36 42.47 -29.58
N THR A 3 -52.36 43.21 -29.07
CA THR A 3 -51.03 42.69 -28.56
C THR A 3 -51.18 42.28 -27.10
N THR A 4 -51.17 40.97 -26.85
CA THR A 4 -51.23 40.42 -25.54
C THR A 4 -49.82 40.49 -24.96
N ASP A 5 -49.69 41.31 -23.93
CA ASP A 5 -48.51 41.44 -23.02
C ASP A 5 -48.35 40.14 -22.19
N ARG A 6 -47.26 39.41 -22.42
CA ARG A 6 -46.85 38.26 -21.60
C ARG A 6 -45.91 38.76 -20.51
N THR A 7 -46.47 39.08 -19.36
CA THR A 7 -45.72 39.33 -18.13
C THR A 7 -44.90 38.13 -17.73
N ASP A 8 -43.60 38.31 -17.76
CA ASP A 8 -42.55 37.38 -17.31
C ASP A 8 -42.66 37.14 -15.78
N GLN A 9 -43.34 36.08 -15.38
CA GLN A 9 -43.39 35.64 -13.99
C GLN A 9 -42.15 34.77 -13.69
N ARG A 10 -41.00 35.38 -13.43
CA ARG A 10 -39.88 34.69 -12.78
C ARG A 10 -40.29 34.25 -11.36
N PRO A 11 -40.11 32.94 -10.99
CA PRO A 11 -40.37 32.52 -9.61
C PRO A 11 -39.46 33.29 -8.65
N LYS A 12 -40.06 34.01 -7.72
CA LYS A 12 -39.34 34.67 -6.59
C LYS A 12 -38.61 33.57 -5.83
N THR A 13 -37.28 33.54 -5.95
CA THR A 13 -36.43 32.72 -5.12
C THR A 13 -36.64 33.10 -3.65
N ARG A 14 -37.18 32.13 -2.88
CA ARG A 14 -37.34 32.26 -1.43
C ARG A 14 -35.95 32.54 -0.83
N PRO A 15 -35.78 33.63 -0.02
CA PRO A 15 -34.52 33.86 0.63
C PRO A 15 -34.20 32.69 1.55
N ALA A 16 -32.96 32.17 1.45
CA ALA A 16 -32.48 31.15 2.33
C ALA A 16 -32.57 31.64 3.79
N PRO A 17 -32.96 30.79 4.75
CA PRO A 17 -33.04 31.20 6.15
C PRO A 17 -31.66 31.67 6.64
N ALA A 18 -31.56 32.95 6.92
CA ALA A 18 -30.39 33.54 7.53
C ALA A 18 -30.23 32.93 8.94
N GLY A 19 -29.10 32.25 9.20
CA GLY A 19 -28.72 31.93 10.57
C GLY A 19 -28.61 30.47 10.94
N ALA A 20 -28.31 29.52 10.02
CA ALA A 20 -27.74 28.25 10.44
C ALA A 20 -26.31 28.51 10.96
N LYS A 21 -26.18 28.75 12.29
CA LYS A 21 -24.88 28.70 12.98
C LYS A 21 -24.23 27.38 12.56
N ALA A 22 -23.06 27.43 11.90
CA ALA A 22 -22.26 26.27 11.65
C ALA A 22 -22.07 25.55 13.00
N SER A 23 -22.69 24.40 13.18
CA SER A 23 -22.62 23.64 14.42
C SER A 23 -21.14 23.35 14.66
N ALA A 24 -20.62 23.75 15.82
CA ALA A 24 -19.24 23.51 16.19
C ALA A 24 -18.99 21.99 16.08
N ARG A 25 -17.86 21.61 15.47
CA ARG A 25 -17.48 20.20 15.35
C ARG A 25 -17.51 19.53 16.73
N PRO A 26 -18.09 18.33 16.84
CA PRO A 26 -18.08 17.60 18.11
C PRO A 26 -16.64 17.31 18.55
N PRO A 27 -16.34 17.32 19.84
CA PRO A 27 -15.01 17.07 20.37
C PRO A 27 -14.54 15.65 19.99
N VAL A 28 -13.25 15.52 19.65
CA VAL A 28 -12.65 14.22 19.30
C VAL A 28 -12.70 13.30 20.54
N PRO A 29 -13.29 12.10 20.44
CA PRO A 29 -13.41 11.19 21.57
C PRO A 29 -12.04 10.70 22.04
N ALA A 30 -11.93 10.35 23.34
CA ALA A 30 -10.68 9.89 23.94
C ALA A 30 -10.08 8.69 23.19
N ALA A 31 -10.91 7.76 22.74
CA ALA A 31 -10.47 6.60 21.96
C ALA A 31 -9.70 6.98 20.69
N LEU A 32 -10.16 7.97 19.92
CA LEU A 32 -9.44 8.44 18.72
C LEU A 32 -8.15 9.19 19.08
N ARG A 33 -8.13 9.91 20.21
CA ARG A 33 -6.89 10.55 20.68
C ARG A 33 -5.85 9.51 21.07
N TRP A 34 -6.24 8.46 21.78
CA TRP A 34 -5.37 7.34 22.11
C TRP A 34 -4.96 6.54 20.91
N ALA A 35 -5.87 6.28 19.95
CA ALA A 35 -5.50 5.64 18.67
C ALA A 35 -4.40 6.43 17.94
N TYR A 36 -4.54 7.76 17.90
CA TYR A 36 -3.53 8.65 17.32
C TYR A 36 -2.19 8.56 18.05
N ALA A 37 -2.21 8.59 19.39
CA ALA A 37 -1.01 8.43 20.22
C ALA A 37 -0.32 7.08 19.97
N MET A 38 -1.08 5.99 19.86
CA MET A 38 -0.55 4.66 19.57
C MET A 38 0.08 4.56 18.18
N VAL A 39 -0.51 5.21 17.17
CA VAL A 39 0.09 5.31 15.83
C VAL A 39 1.44 6.04 15.89
N ILE A 40 1.54 7.13 16.65
CA ILE A 40 2.80 7.85 16.83
C ILE A 40 3.83 6.96 17.53
N VAL A 41 3.47 6.31 18.64
CA VAL A 41 4.37 5.42 19.38
C VAL A 41 4.86 4.28 18.48
N ALA A 42 3.95 3.62 17.75
CA ALA A 42 4.30 2.55 16.82
C ALA A 42 5.26 3.02 15.73
N THR A 43 5.00 4.19 15.15
CA THR A 43 5.84 4.77 14.11
C THR A 43 7.23 5.13 14.63
N LEU A 44 7.31 5.79 15.80
CA LEU A 44 8.59 6.13 16.42
C LEU A 44 9.42 4.90 16.80
N ALA A 45 8.78 3.86 17.34
CA ALA A 45 9.44 2.60 17.66
C ALA A 45 9.94 1.89 16.40
N ALA A 46 9.17 1.91 15.30
CA ALA A 46 9.60 1.37 14.01
C ALA A 46 10.79 2.15 13.42
N ILE A 47 10.76 3.49 13.49
CA ILE A 47 11.89 4.34 13.07
C ILE A 47 13.14 4.00 13.89
N ALA A 48 13.03 3.96 15.22
CA ALA A 48 14.16 3.66 16.10
C ALA A 48 14.74 2.27 15.79
N SER A 49 13.90 1.27 15.53
CA SER A 49 14.32 -0.07 15.11
C SER A 49 15.10 -0.05 13.79
N ASN A 50 14.61 0.69 12.78
CA ASN A 50 15.30 0.83 11.49
C ASN A 50 16.61 1.62 11.61
N VAL A 51 16.63 2.70 12.39
CA VAL A 51 17.86 3.48 12.63
C VAL A 51 18.93 2.61 13.30
N PHE A 52 18.52 1.77 14.26
CA PHE A 52 19.44 0.83 14.90
C PHE A 52 20.01 -0.19 13.91
N GLU A 53 19.18 -0.74 13.03
CA GLU A 53 19.60 -1.65 11.95
C GLU A 53 20.59 -0.97 11.00
N ILE A 54 20.29 0.25 10.54
CA ILE A 54 21.15 1.03 9.65
C ILE A 54 22.49 1.33 10.33
N ALA A 55 22.50 1.73 11.61
CA ALA A 55 23.71 1.99 12.35
C ALA A 55 24.60 0.73 12.45
N HIS A 56 24.01 -0.41 12.72
CA HIS A 56 24.72 -1.69 12.77
C HIS A 56 25.30 -2.08 11.40
N GLN A 57 24.56 -1.88 10.30
CA GLN A 57 25.07 -2.13 8.94
C GLN A 57 26.27 -1.22 8.60
N VAL A 58 26.25 0.03 9.06
CA VAL A 58 27.38 0.97 8.90
C VAL A 58 28.59 0.52 9.72
N GLU A 59 28.38 0.16 11.00
CA GLU A 59 29.45 -0.29 11.89
C GLU A 59 30.13 -1.59 11.42
N THR A 60 29.36 -2.50 10.85
CA THR A 60 29.86 -3.79 10.34
C THR A 60 30.44 -3.70 8.93
N GLY A 61 30.38 -2.54 8.29
CA GLY A 61 30.87 -2.32 6.92
C GLY A 61 30.01 -2.95 5.82
N VAL A 62 28.78 -3.39 6.15
CA VAL A 62 27.82 -4.01 5.22
C VAL A 62 26.90 -2.95 4.58
N ALA A 63 27.03 -1.68 5.01
CA ALA A 63 26.22 -0.58 4.47
C ALA A 63 26.43 -0.41 2.98
N GLY A 64 25.33 -0.31 2.23
CA GLY A 64 25.35 -0.20 0.77
C GLY A 64 24.08 0.44 0.22
N ALA A 65 23.77 0.13 -1.03
CA ALA A 65 22.58 0.63 -1.71
C ALA A 65 21.27 0.22 -1.00
N ALA A 66 21.22 -0.98 -0.43
CA ALA A 66 20.09 -1.46 0.39
C ALA A 66 19.84 -0.56 1.61
N THR A 67 20.89 -0.19 2.33
CA THR A 67 20.80 0.71 3.50
C THR A 67 20.21 2.06 3.13
N THR A 68 20.59 2.60 1.96
CA THR A 68 20.03 3.85 1.43
C THR A 68 18.54 3.68 1.07
N GLY A 69 18.18 2.56 0.46
CA GLY A 69 16.80 2.20 0.13
C GLY A 69 15.91 2.12 1.39
N ASP A 70 16.38 1.45 2.43
CA ASP A 70 15.69 1.31 3.72
C ASP A 70 15.46 2.68 4.40
N LEU A 71 16.44 3.57 4.35
CA LEU A 71 16.31 4.92 4.88
C LEU A 71 15.24 5.73 4.14
N VAL A 72 15.27 5.69 2.81
CA VAL A 72 14.29 6.40 1.97
C VAL A 72 12.87 5.85 2.22
N LEU A 73 12.72 4.52 2.29
CA LEU A 73 11.45 3.88 2.62
C LEU A 73 10.95 4.28 4.01
N THR A 74 11.82 4.26 5.01
CA THR A 74 11.47 4.64 6.38
C THR A 74 10.95 6.08 6.43
N ILE A 75 11.64 7.03 5.79
CA ILE A 75 11.21 8.44 5.71
C ILE A 75 9.85 8.55 4.98
N ALA A 76 9.69 7.86 3.86
CA ALA A 76 8.45 7.86 3.09
C ALA A 76 7.27 7.31 3.88
N PHE A 77 7.47 6.22 4.63
CA PHE A 77 6.44 5.65 5.50
C PHE A 77 6.07 6.57 6.66
N CYS A 78 7.07 7.20 7.30
CA CYS A 78 6.82 8.18 8.37
C CYS A 78 5.96 9.34 7.90
N ALA A 79 6.31 9.93 6.76
CA ALA A 79 5.54 11.01 6.16
C ALA A 79 4.11 10.58 5.81
N LEU A 80 3.95 9.36 5.29
CA LEU A 80 2.67 8.78 4.91
C LEU A 80 1.77 8.51 6.13
N PHE A 81 2.32 7.90 7.20
CA PHE A 81 1.57 7.66 8.43
C PHE A 81 1.15 8.97 9.11
N GLY A 82 2.06 9.97 9.15
CA GLY A 82 1.74 11.31 9.63
C GLY A 82 0.60 11.95 8.84
N PHE A 83 0.64 11.85 7.52
CA PHE A 83 -0.44 12.33 6.65
C PHE A 83 -1.79 11.63 6.91
N PHE A 84 -1.80 10.30 7.05
CA PHE A 84 -3.03 9.57 7.35
C PHE A 84 -3.57 9.87 8.74
N ALA A 85 -2.70 10.04 9.72
CA ALA A 85 -3.07 10.44 11.06
C ALA A 85 -3.75 11.82 11.07
N GLU A 86 -3.24 12.79 10.31
CA GLU A 86 -3.89 14.09 10.13
C GLU A 86 -5.23 13.98 9.40
N MET A 87 -5.33 13.12 8.39
CA MET A 87 -6.62 12.88 7.71
C MET A 87 -7.65 12.23 8.64
N LEU A 88 -7.21 11.38 9.57
CA LEU A 88 -8.05 10.81 10.61
C LEU A 88 -8.57 11.91 11.55
N ARG A 89 -7.69 12.82 12.04
CA ARG A 89 -8.07 13.98 12.87
C ARG A 89 -9.05 14.91 12.15
N ALA A 90 -8.88 15.04 10.83
CA ALA A 90 -9.82 15.79 10.00
C ALA A 90 -11.18 15.09 9.81
N GLY A 91 -11.42 13.90 10.40
CA GLY A 91 -12.66 13.14 10.29
C GLY A 91 -12.87 12.47 8.93
N ARG A 92 -11.81 12.31 8.14
CA ARG A 92 -11.91 11.73 6.80
C ARG A 92 -11.91 10.21 6.86
N GLN A 93 -13.01 9.58 6.48
CA GLN A 93 -13.17 8.11 6.48
C GLN A 93 -12.11 7.38 5.64
N TRP A 94 -11.66 7.95 4.54
CA TRP A 94 -10.61 7.36 3.72
C TRP A 94 -9.26 7.32 4.43
N GLY A 95 -8.94 8.35 5.25
CA GLY A 95 -7.74 8.34 6.07
C GLY A 95 -7.74 7.19 7.09
N ARG A 96 -8.91 6.92 7.72
CA ARG A 96 -9.08 5.77 8.61
C ARG A 96 -8.86 4.44 7.89
N VAL A 97 -9.45 4.27 6.69
CA VAL A 97 -9.29 3.04 5.89
C VAL A 97 -7.82 2.82 5.53
N LEU A 98 -7.14 3.88 5.07
CA LEU A 98 -5.73 3.78 4.71
C LEU A 98 -4.86 3.44 5.91
N LEU A 99 -5.03 4.17 7.02
CA LEU A 99 -4.30 3.88 8.26
C LEU A 99 -4.51 2.43 8.70
N THR A 100 -5.75 1.92 8.64
CA THR A 100 -6.05 0.52 8.96
C THR A 100 -5.31 -0.46 8.06
N VAL A 101 -5.33 -0.24 6.75
CA VAL A 101 -4.69 -1.15 5.79
C VAL A 101 -3.18 -1.17 5.99
N PHE A 102 -2.56 0.01 6.13
CA PHE A 102 -1.11 0.08 6.32
C PHE A 102 -0.66 -0.47 7.66
N THR A 103 -1.42 -0.19 8.75
CA THR A 103 -1.14 -0.77 10.05
C THR A 103 -1.28 -2.30 10.01
N ALA A 104 -2.33 -2.83 9.39
CA ALA A 104 -2.52 -4.28 9.27
C ALA A 104 -1.41 -4.94 8.44
N LEU A 105 -0.93 -4.27 7.38
CA LEU A 105 0.19 -4.73 6.58
C LEU A 105 1.49 -4.71 7.38
N GLY A 106 1.75 -3.61 8.11
CA GLY A 106 2.90 -3.51 9.01
C GLY A 106 2.89 -4.59 10.09
N LEU A 107 1.72 -4.86 10.70
CA LEU A 107 1.54 -5.94 11.67
C LEU A 107 1.85 -7.32 11.05
N LEU A 108 1.43 -7.57 9.82
CA LEU A 108 1.75 -8.82 9.11
C LEU A 108 3.26 -9.00 8.97
N PHE A 109 3.95 -8.00 8.42
CA PHE A 109 5.40 -8.10 8.20
C PHE A 109 6.21 -8.13 9.50
N THR A 110 5.84 -7.30 10.49
CA THR A 110 6.50 -7.33 11.80
C THR A 110 6.24 -8.67 12.50
N GLY A 111 5.01 -9.20 12.42
CA GLY A 111 4.66 -10.49 12.99
C GLY A 111 5.41 -11.66 12.35
N LEU A 112 5.55 -11.67 11.02
CA LEU A 112 6.37 -12.65 10.31
C LEU A 112 7.85 -12.57 10.74
N GLY A 113 8.40 -11.35 10.86
CA GLY A 113 9.77 -11.14 11.36
C GLY A 113 9.98 -11.63 12.80
N LEU A 114 9.01 -11.34 13.70
CA LEU A 114 9.04 -11.82 15.09
C LEU A 114 8.90 -13.35 15.17
N ALA A 115 8.20 -13.98 14.25
CA ALA A 115 8.09 -15.43 14.13
C ALA A 115 9.31 -16.09 13.47
N GLY A 116 10.33 -15.31 13.06
CA GLY A 116 11.52 -15.83 12.37
C GLY A 116 11.27 -16.25 10.92
N ILE A 117 10.10 -15.91 10.37
CA ILE A 117 9.76 -16.24 8.99
C ILE A 117 10.36 -15.16 8.07
N GLY A 118 11.22 -15.56 7.13
CA GLY A 118 11.92 -14.65 6.20
C GLY A 118 13.35 -14.30 6.61
N GLY A 119 13.92 -15.02 7.58
CA GLY A 119 15.36 -14.95 7.91
C GLY A 119 15.81 -13.69 8.66
N ARG A 120 14.91 -12.76 9.00
CA ARG A 120 15.28 -11.56 9.77
C ARG A 120 15.47 -11.90 11.24
N LEU A 121 16.72 -12.15 11.61
CA LEU A 121 17.13 -12.13 13.01
C LEU A 121 17.33 -10.67 13.40
N PHE A 122 16.71 -10.24 14.51
CA PHE A 122 17.00 -8.93 15.09
C PHE A 122 18.46 -8.87 15.53
N VAL A 123 19.11 -7.75 15.26
CA VAL A 123 20.53 -7.53 15.58
C VAL A 123 20.80 -7.57 17.08
N GLY A 124 19.75 -7.41 17.93
CA GLY A 124 19.91 -7.46 19.37
C GLY A 124 18.59 -7.28 20.12
N PRO A 125 18.62 -7.44 21.48
CA PRO A 125 17.41 -7.38 22.30
C PRO A 125 16.71 -6.01 22.26
N LEU A 126 17.46 -4.93 22.05
CA LEU A 126 16.89 -3.58 21.92
C LEU A 126 16.00 -3.47 20.67
N GLN A 127 16.52 -3.92 19.53
CA GLN A 127 15.77 -3.89 18.26
C GLN A 127 14.53 -4.78 18.36
N ALA A 128 14.64 -5.98 18.91
CA ALA A 128 13.51 -6.87 19.16
C ALA A 128 12.46 -6.21 20.08
N GLY A 129 12.89 -5.54 21.15
CA GLY A 129 12.02 -4.80 22.05
C GLY A 129 11.27 -3.66 21.35
N LEU A 130 11.94 -2.90 20.50
CA LEU A 130 11.33 -1.84 19.69
C LEU A 130 10.31 -2.40 18.68
N ALA A 131 10.60 -3.54 18.05
CA ALA A 131 9.68 -4.22 17.16
C ALA A 131 8.43 -4.71 17.89
N VAL A 132 8.57 -5.30 19.07
CA VAL A 132 7.45 -5.71 19.93
C VAL A 132 6.62 -4.49 20.37
N LEU A 133 7.27 -3.40 20.79
CA LEU A 133 6.58 -2.16 21.17
C LEU A 133 5.77 -1.60 19.99
N SER A 134 6.36 -1.54 18.81
CA SER A 134 5.69 -1.10 17.58
C SER A 134 4.49 -2.00 17.26
N PHE A 135 4.66 -3.32 17.36
CA PHE A 135 3.60 -4.30 17.12
C PHE A 135 2.41 -4.11 18.09
N VAL A 136 2.68 -4.07 19.40
CA VAL A 136 1.64 -3.91 20.44
C VAL A 136 0.92 -2.57 20.28
N ALA A 137 1.66 -1.47 20.10
CA ALA A 137 1.08 -0.15 19.89
C ALA A 137 0.20 -0.11 18.63
N SER A 138 0.63 -0.77 17.55
CA SER A 138 -0.15 -0.89 16.30
C SER A 138 -1.46 -1.66 16.50
N VAL A 139 -1.44 -2.78 17.23
CA VAL A 139 -2.65 -3.56 17.56
C VAL A 139 -3.62 -2.73 18.38
N VAL A 140 -3.14 -2.10 19.45
CA VAL A 140 -3.97 -1.24 20.32
C VAL A 140 -4.55 -0.08 19.53
N GLY A 141 -3.72 0.61 18.73
CA GLY A 141 -4.17 1.71 17.88
C GLY A 141 -5.25 1.27 16.89
N LEU A 142 -5.06 0.12 16.25
CA LEU A 142 -6.04 -0.45 15.31
C LEU A 142 -7.38 -0.76 15.99
N VAL A 143 -7.38 -1.38 17.16
CA VAL A 143 -8.60 -1.67 17.94
C VAL A 143 -9.33 -0.37 18.30
N LEU A 144 -8.60 0.63 18.82
CA LEU A 144 -9.17 1.92 19.23
C LEU A 144 -9.79 2.71 18.05
N LEU A 145 -9.35 2.49 16.82
CA LEU A 145 -9.96 3.09 15.63
C LEU A 145 -11.41 2.62 15.40
N PHE A 146 -11.80 1.45 15.92
CA PHE A 146 -13.10 0.82 15.61
C PHE A 146 -14.04 0.70 16.81
N VAL A 147 -13.68 1.21 17.98
CA VAL A 147 -14.58 1.23 19.14
C VAL A 147 -15.84 2.06 18.86
N PRO A 148 -16.97 1.78 19.56
CA PRO A 148 -18.25 2.45 19.28
C PRO A 148 -18.19 3.97 19.30
N SER A 149 -17.48 4.59 20.25
CA SER A 149 -17.31 6.04 20.35
C SER A 149 -16.57 6.65 19.14
N ALA A 150 -15.53 5.96 18.63
CA ALA A 150 -14.83 6.37 17.43
C ALA A 150 -15.72 6.25 16.18
N ASN A 151 -16.51 5.15 16.09
CA ASN A 151 -17.46 4.95 15.00
C ASN A 151 -18.56 6.01 14.98
N ALA A 152 -19.13 6.34 16.15
CA ALA A 152 -20.17 7.37 16.30
C ALA A 152 -19.65 8.73 15.86
N TRP A 153 -18.49 9.16 16.37
CA TRP A 153 -17.88 10.43 16.01
C TRP A 153 -17.58 10.53 14.50
N MET A 154 -17.00 9.47 13.91
CA MET A 154 -16.72 9.42 12.47
C MET A 154 -17.99 9.42 11.61
N ALA A 155 -19.12 8.97 12.14
CA ALA A 155 -20.41 9.04 11.47
C ALA A 155 -21.01 10.46 11.52
N GLU A 156 -20.85 11.13 12.65
CA GLU A 156 -21.35 12.49 12.90
C GLU A 156 -20.56 13.55 12.14
N VAL A 157 -19.20 13.47 12.17
CA VAL A 157 -18.31 14.40 11.47
C VAL A 157 -18.26 14.12 9.97
N ARG A 158 -19.01 13.14 9.49
CA ARG A 158 -19.05 12.73 8.09
C ARG A 158 -19.51 13.88 7.18
N ASP A 159 -18.58 14.78 6.89
CA ASP A 159 -18.77 15.82 5.90
C ASP A 159 -19.04 15.19 4.52
N GLY A 160 -19.97 15.76 3.74
CA GLY A 160 -20.39 15.24 2.44
C GLY A 160 -19.28 15.12 1.38
N SER A 161 -18.08 15.65 1.66
CA SER A 161 -16.90 15.53 0.79
C SER A 161 -16.23 14.15 0.88
N ARG A 162 -16.91 13.12 0.38
CA ARG A 162 -16.33 11.77 0.24
C ARG A 162 -15.20 11.66 -0.77
N MET A 163 -14.99 12.69 -1.59
CA MET A 163 -14.09 12.63 -2.74
C MET A 163 -12.88 13.52 -2.55
N VAL A 164 -11.74 12.97 -2.92
CA VAL A 164 -10.50 13.74 -3.08
C VAL A 164 -10.71 14.82 -4.14
N ALA A 165 -10.15 16.02 -3.92
CA ALA A 165 -10.24 17.12 -4.88
C ALA A 165 -9.87 16.64 -6.30
N PRO A 166 -10.55 17.12 -7.36
CA PRO A 166 -10.33 16.60 -8.72
C PRO A 166 -8.89 16.67 -9.20
N ARG A 167 -8.14 17.72 -8.83
CA ARG A 167 -6.72 17.89 -9.17
C ARG A 167 -5.86 16.82 -8.49
N LEU A 168 -6.05 16.60 -7.18
CA LEU A 168 -5.31 15.61 -6.41
C LEU A 168 -5.66 14.19 -6.88
N ARG A 169 -6.92 13.92 -7.24
CA ARG A 169 -7.33 12.64 -7.84
C ARG A 169 -6.62 12.34 -9.15
N LYS A 170 -6.51 13.34 -10.04
CA LYS A 170 -5.78 13.19 -11.31
C LYS A 170 -4.31 12.89 -11.06
N LEU A 171 -3.67 13.66 -10.15
CA LEU A 171 -2.28 13.43 -9.75
C LEU A 171 -2.08 12.01 -9.20
N MET A 172 -2.89 11.59 -8.25
CA MET A 172 -2.78 10.25 -7.65
C MET A 172 -3.00 9.13 -8.68
N LEU A 173 -3.92 9.33 -9.63
CA LEU A 173 -4.12 8.37 -10.72
C LEU A 173 -2.89 8.31 -11.64
N THR A 174 -2.32 9.45 -12.01
CA THR A 174 -1.11 9.52 -12.82
C THR A 174 0.06 8.83 -12.13
N CYS A 175 0.28 9.13 -10.85
CA CYS A 175 1.31 8.47 -10.03
C CYS A 175 1.07 6.95 -9.97
N HIS A 176 -0.17 6.52 -9.70
CA HIS A 176 -0.51 5.09 -9.64
C HIS A 176 -0.22 4.37 -10.95
N VAL A 177 -0.59 4.96 -12.08
CA VAL A 177 -0.33 4.37 -13.41
C VAL A 177 1.17 4.30 -13.68
N ALA A 178 1.90 5.41 -13.47
CA ALA A 178 3.35 5.47 -13.71
C ALA A 178 4.11 4.43 -12.86
N ILE A 179 3.81 4.35 -11.56
CA ILE A 179 4.43 3.40 -10.64
C ILE A 179 4.06 1.95 -11.00
N SER A 180 2.80 1.68 -11.34
CA SER A 180 2.35 0.33 -11.73
C SER A 180 3.01 -0.16 -13.02
N VAL A 181 3.20 0.73 -14.01
CA VAL A 181 3.93 0.43 -15.25
C VAL A 181 5.42 0.21 -14.94
N GLY A 182 6.02 1.04 -14.09
CA GLY A 182 7.40 0.86 -13.63
C GLY A 182 7.60 -0.47 -12.92
N TRP A 183 6.67 -0.86 -12.03
CA TRP A 183 6.71 -2.17 -11.34
C TRP A 183 6.61 -3.34 -12.33
N LEU A 184 5.69 -3.28 -13.30
CA LEU A 184 5.57 -4.29 -14.35
C LEU A 184 6.86 -4.38 -15.16
N GLY A 185 7.46 -3.23 -15.55
CA GLY A 185 8.72 -3.19 -16.27
C GLY A 185 9.88 -3.80 -15.49
N LEU A 186 9.98 -3.48 -14.19
CA LEU A 186 10.99 -4.03 -13.29
C LEU A 186 10.91 -5.56 -13.21
N ILE A 187 9.73 -6.12 -12.92
CA ILE A 187 9.54 -7.58 -12.83
C ILE A 187 9.76 -8.26 -14.18
N THR A 188 9.41 -7.61 -15.30
CA THR A 188 9.69 -8.15 -16.64
C THR A 188 11.20 -8.19 -16.91
N GLY A 189 11.95 -7.17 -16.49
CA GLY A 189 13.40 -7.17 -16.54
C GLY A 189 14.02 -8.26 -15.67
N MET A 190 13.51 -8.45 -14.44
CA MET A 190 13.95 -9.54 -13.55
C MET A 190 13.65 -10.92 -14.14
N LEU A 191 12.49 -11.11 -14.80
CA LEU A 191 12.18 -12.33 -15.54
C LEU A 191 13.20 -12.60 -16.65
N ALA A 192 13.52 -11.58 -17.44
CA ALA A 192 14.53 -11.73 -18.51
C ALA A 192 15.91 -12.11 -17.94
N MET A 193 16.34 -11.46 -16.86
CA MET A 193 17.59 -11.78 -16.17
C MET A 193 17.58 -13.19 -15.55
N SER A 194 16.47 -13.63 -14.96
CA SER A 194 16.32 -14.99 -14.43
C SER A 194 16.49 -16.03 -15.53
N ILE A 195 15.84 -15.83 -16.68
CA ILE A 195 15.95 -16.73 -17.85
C ILE A 195 17.39 -16.70 -18.39
N ALA A 196 18.00 -15.52 -18.59
CA ALA A 196 19.36 -15.38 -19.07
C ALA A 196 20.36 -16.07 -18.13
N GLY A 197 20.26 -15.86 -16.81
CA GLY A 197 21.08 -16.53 -15.81
C GLY A 197 20.89 -18.05 -15.75
N ALA A 198 19.64 -18.53 -15.91
CA ALA A 198 19.33 -19.96 -15.93
C ALA A 198 19.70 -20.62 -17.27
N THR A 199 19.93 -19.89 -18.37
CA THR A 199 20.27 -20.46 -19.69
C THR A 199 21.73 -20.29 -20.11
N THR A 200 22.47 -19.38 -19.48
CA THR A 200 23.90 -19.19 -19.79
C THR A 200 24.77 -20.37 -19.33
N SER A 201 25.89 -20.61 -20.01
CA SER A 201 26.96 -21.50 -19.57
C SER A 201 28.16 -20.75 -19.01
N ASP A 202 28.11 -19.42 -19.01
CA ASP A 202 29.16 -18.54 -18.51
C ASP A 202 28.87 -18.17 -17.05
N ALA A 203 29.77 -18.55 -16.14
CA ALA A 203 29.65 -18.32 -14.71
C ALA A 203 29.67 -16.82 -14.36
N GLU A 204 30.48 -16.02 -15.05
CA GLU A 204 30.57 -14.59 -14.81
C GLU A 204 29.29 -13.87 -15.22
N GLN A 205 28.75 -14.22 -16.38
CA GLN A 205 27.46 -13.70 -16.85
C GLN A 205 26.32 -14.09 -15.91
N GLN A 206 26.28 -15.35 -15.44
CA GLN A 206 25.26 -15.81 -14.47
C GLN A 206 25.34 -15.02 -13.17
N ALA A 207 26.53 -14.87 -12.61
CA ALA A 207 26.76 -14.09 -11.41
C ALA A 207 26.35 -12.63 -11.58
N ALA A 208 26.68 -12.01 -12.71
CA ALA A 208 26.28 -10.63 -13.02
C ALA A 208 24.76 -10.46 -13.06
N MET A 209 24.00 -11.42 -13.65
CA MET A 209 22.53 -11.39 -13.68
C MET A 209 21.94 -11.45 -12.27
N TYR A 210 22.37 -12.39 -11.45
CA TYR A 210 21.80 -12.59 -10.11
C TYR A 210 22.19 -11.47 -9.15
N ARG A 211 23.40 -10.92 -9.20
CA ARG A 211 23.82 -9.75 -8.42
C ARG A 211 23.04 -8.48 -8.83
N THR A 212 22.81 -8.30 -10.13
CA THR A 212 21.98 -7.18 -10.61
C THR A 212 20.52 -7.31 -10.13
N MET A 213 19.98 -8.54 -10.12
CA MET A 213 18.65 -8.80 -9.57
C MET A 213 18.59 -8.48 -8.08
N SER A 214 19.60 -8.82 -7.27
CA SER A 214 19.68 -8.46 -5.86
C SER A 214 19.63 -6.94 -5.66
N MET A 215 20.45 -6.21 -6.40
CA MET A 215 20.45 -4.75 -6.35
C MET A 215 19.08 -4.13 -6.72
N LEU A 216 18.42 -4.65 -7.76
CA LEU A 216 17.10 -4.17 -8.17
C LEU A 216 16.00 -4.51 -7.17
N ASP A 217 16.07 -5.69 -6.55
CA ASP A 217 15.16 -6.12 -5.51
C ASP A 217 15.27 -5.23 -4.27
N GLU A 218 16.48 -5.05 -3.76
CA GLU A 218 16.77 -4.27 -2.59
C GLU A 218 16.37 -2.78 -2.73
N ILE A 219 16.65 -2.16 -3.88
CA ILE A 219 16.41 -0.73 -4.08
C ILE A 219 14.99 -0.45 -4.56
N PHE A 220 14.48 -1.21 -5.53
CA PHE A 220 13.31 -0.81 -6.29
C PHE A 220 12.07 -1.67 -6.06
N LEU A 221 12.22 -2.99 -5.87
CA LEU A 221 11.06 -3.90 -5.87
C LEU A 221 10.12 -3.62 -4.70
N GLY A 222 10.67 -3.49 -3.50
CA GLY A 222 9.92 -3.14 -2.30
C GLY A 222 9.23 -1.79 -2.42
N MET A 223 9.98 -0.76 -2.88
CA MET A 223 9.45 0.60 -3.05
C MET A 223 8.33 0.68 -4.09
N THR A 224 8.56 0.15 -5.28
CA THR A 224 7.57 0.26 -6.37
C THR A 224 6.28 -0.48 -6.05
N SER A 225 6.37 -1.69 -5.48
CA SER A 225 5.19 -2.47 -5.07
C SER A 225 4.39 -1.77 -3.98
N MET A 226 5.06 -1.20 -2.98
CA MET A 226 4.45 -0.47 -1.89
C MET A 226 3.77 0.82 -2.38
N PHE A 227 4.46 1.64 -3.18
CA PHE A 227 3.85 2.86 -3.73
C PHE A 227 2.71 2.56 -4.71
N ALA A 228 2.78 1.45 -5.47
CA ALA A 228 1.67 1.00 -6.29
C ALA A 228 0.44 0.66 -5.44
N LEU A 229 0.63 -0.05 -4.32
CA LEU A 229 -0.43 -0.35 -3.36
C LEU A 229 -1.01 0.93 -2.75
N ILE A 230 -0.16 1.82 -2.21
CA ILE A 230 -0.56 3.08 -1.57
C ILE A 230 -1.41 3.93 -2.52
N THR A 231 -0.87 4.22 -3.68
CA THR A 231 -1.57 5.06 -4.68
C THR A 231 -2.85 4.40 -5.17
N GLY A 232 -2.86 3.07 -5.34
CA GLY A 232 -4.04 2.29 -5.69
C GLY A 232 -5.15 2.38 -4.63
N ILE A 233 -4.80 2.30 -3.35
CA ILE A 233 -5.74 2.46 -2.23
C ILE A 233 -6.28 3.90 -2.19
N VAL A 234 -5.42 4.92 -2.32
CA VAL A 234 -5.85 6.33 -2.35
C VAL A 234 -6.84 6.58 -3.49
N VAL A 235 -6.52 6.10 -4.70
CA VAL A 235 -7.41 6.21 -5.86
C VAL A 235 -8.71 5.42 -5.63
N GLY A 236 -8.62 4.19 -5.12
CA GLY A 236 -9.79 3.35 -4.85
C GLY A 236 -10.71 3.94 -3.78
N ALA A 237 -10.16 4.34 -2.63
CA ALA A 237 -10.92 4.88 -1.50
C ALA A 237 -11.41 6.31 -1.74
N GLY A 238 -10.61 7.14 -2.45
CA GLY A 238 -10.89 8.55 -2.73
C GLY A 238 -11.82 8.80 -3.91
N THR A 239 -12.32 7.77 -4.58
CA THR A 239 -13.21 7.88 -5.75
C THR A 239 -14.57 7.25 -5.50
N LYS A 240 -15.51 7.49 -6.44
CA LYS A 240 -16.85 6.85 -6.44
C LYS A 240 -16.80 5.32 -6.50
N TRP A 241 -15.66 4.73 -6.83
CA TRP A 241 -15.52 3.29 -6.98
C TRP A 241 -15.49 2.58 -5.62
N GLY A 242 -14.87 3.18 -4.61
CA GLY A 242 -14.73 2.63 -3.25
C GLY A 242 -13.93 1.32 -3.22
N LEU A 243 -13.07 1.15 -2.22
CA LEU A 243 -12.17 -0.01 -2.15
C LEU A 243 -12.92 -1.36 -2.10
N MET A 244 -14.03 -1.41 -1.34
CA MET A 244 -14.83 -2.63 -1.13
C MET A 244 -16.24 -2.58 -1.77
N GLN A 245 -16.53 -1.56 -2.61
CA GLN A 245 -17.85 -1.40 -3.22
C GLN A 245 -17.97 -2.07 -4.59
N ARG A 246 -16.84 -2.20 -5.30
CA ARG A 246 -16.75 -2.82 -6.62
C ARG A 246 -15.91 -4.10 -6.55
N ARG A 247 -16.41 -5.19 -7.14
CA ARG A 247 -15.71 -6.48 -7.12
C ARG A 247 -14.34 -6.40 -7.79
N TRP A 248 -14.23 -5.73 -8.94
CA TRP A 248 -12.96 -5.59 -9.65
C TRP A 248 -11.89 -4.82 -8.85
N VAL A 249 -12.28 -3.81 -8.03
CA VAL A 249 -11.33 -3.09 -7.14
C VAL A 249 -10.87 -4.01 -6.02
N MET A 250 -11.80 -4.79 -5.44
CA MET A 250 -11.51 -5.73 -4.38
C MET A 250 -10.58 -6.85 -4.87
N VAL A 251 -10.84 -7.41 -6.06
CA VAL A 251 -9.96 -8.43 -6.68
C VAL A 251 -8.57 -7.85 -6.86
N LYS A 252 -8.44 -6.66 -7.47
CA LYS A 252 -7.14 -5.99 -7.61
C LYS A 252 -6.41 -5.83 -6.28
N PHE A 253 -7.10 -5.38 -5.26
CA PHE A 253 -6.50 -5.17 -3.95
C PHE A 253 -5.89 -6.47 -3.38
N PHE A 254 -6.67 -7.55 -3.32
CA PHE A 254 -6.18 -8.83 -2.81
C PHE A 254 -5.11 -9.46 -3.71
N THR A 255 -5.23 -9.32 -5.02
CA THR A 255 -4.22 -9.81 -5.96
C THR A 255 -2.91 -9.03 -5.83
N THR A 256 -2.96 -7.70 -5.63
CA THR A 256 -1.77 -6.88 -5.33
C THR A 256 -1.08 -7.36 -4.05
N MET A 257 -1.85 -7.63 -2.99
CA MET A 257 -1.32 -8.21 -1.74
C MET A 257 -0.64 -9.55 -1.99
N GLY A 258 -1.26 -10.43 -2.80
CA GLY A 258 -0.68 -11.73 -3.15
C GLY A 258 0.64 -11.63 -3.91
N VAL A 259 0.74 -10.72 -4.90
CA VAL A 259 2.00 -10.49 -5.64
C VAL A 259 3.07 -9.88 -4.76
N MET A 260 2.70 -8.97 -3.84
CA MET A 260 3.66 -8.45 -2.86
C MET A 260 4.21 -9.54 -1.95
N LEU A 261 3.34 -10.42 -1.42
CA LEU A 261 3.77 -11.56 -0.62
C LEU A 261 4.67 -12.51 -1.42
N LEU A 262 4.33 -12.79 -2.69
CA LEU A 262 5.20 -13.56 -3.59
C LEU A 262 6.57 -12.89 -3.76
N GLY A 263 6.62 -11.58 -3.95
CA GLY A 263 7.86 -10.82 -4.04
C GLY A 263 8.72 -10.96 -2.79
N PHE A 264 8.17 -10.62 -1.63
CA PHE A 264 8.91 -10.59 -0.36
C PHE A 264 9.26 -11.98 0.19
N SER A 265 8.40 -13.00 0.00
CA SER A 265 8.57 -14.31 0.64
C SER A 265 9.21 -15.36 -0.28
N VAL A 266 9.11 -15.19 -1.60
CA VAL A 266 9.61 -16.18 -2.56
C VAL A 266 10.71 -15.60 -3.43
N ILE A 267 10.42 -14.53 -4.20
CA ILE A 267 11.40 -13.98 -5.16
C ILE A 267 12.64 -13.48 -4.42
N HIS A 268 12.46 -12.70 -3.37
CA HIS A 268 13.58 -12.21 -2.54
C HIS A 268 14.44 -13.34 -2.00
N GLN A 269 13.84 -14.40 -1.42
CA GLN A 269 14.60 -15.54 -0.86
C GLN A 269 15.34 -16.33 -1.94
N LEU A 270 14.74 -16.49 -3.13
CA LEU A 270 15.40 -17.16 -4.25
C LEU A 270 16.60 -16.33 -4.77
N ILE A 271 16.49 -15.00 -4.79
CA ILE A 271 17.60 -14.11 -5.17
C ILE A 271 18.75 -14.22 -4.17
N LEU A 272 18.45 -14.18 -2.87
CA LEU A 272 19.47 -14.35 -1.83
C LEU A 272 20.17 -15.71 -1.96
N LYS A 273 19.39 -16.78 -2.14
CA LYS A 273 19.93 -18.13 -2.30
C LYS A 273 20.78 -18.29 -3.57
N ALA A 274 20.36 -17.67 -4.68
CA ALA A 274 21.14 -17.68 -5.92
C ALA A 274 22.52 -17.01 -5.73
N ASN A 275 22.58 -15.85 -5.06
CA ASN A 275 23.82 -15.15 -4.79
C ASN A 275 24.70 -15.94 -3.81
N GLU A 276 24.15 -16.55 -2.76
CA GLU A 276 24.87 -17.45 -1.85
C GLU A 276 25.54 -18.60 -2.62
N LEU A 277 24.81 -19.25 -3.52
CA LEU A 277 25.32 -20.35 -4.33
C LEU A 277 26.39 -19.90 -5.32
N VAL A 278 26.25 -18.73 -5.93
CA VAL A 278 27.26 -18.12 -6.79
C VAL A 278 28.55 -17.85 -6.04
N ASP A 279 28.45 -17.28 -4.83
CA ASP A 279 29.62 -16.95 -3.99
C ASP A 279 30.29 -18.23 -3.45
N ALA A 280 29.54 -19.31 -3.27
CA ALA A 280 30.06 -20.64 -2.92
C ALA A 280 30.71 -21.39 -4.11
N GLY A 281 30.71 -20.81 -5.33
CA GLY A 281 31.27 -21.45 -6.51
C GLY A 281 30.45 -22.63 -7.03
N ALA A 282 29.13 -22.60 -6.86
CA ALA A 282 28.25 -23.66 -7.34
C ALA A 282 28.33 -23.83 -8.87
N PRO A 283 28.15 -25.06 -9.39
CA PRO A 283 28.21 -25.30 -10.84
C PRO A 283 27.09 -24.53 -11.55
N VAL A 284 27.42 -23.94 -12.69
CA VAL A 284 26.51 -23.12 -13.52
C VAL A 284 25.32 -23.94 -14.02
N ARG A 285 25.51 -25.24 -14.23
CA ARG A 285 24.49 -26.15 -14.76
C ARG A 285 24.39 -27.45 -13.97
N GLY A 286 23.17 -27.98 -13.93
CA GLY A 286 22.89 -29.32 -13.38
C GLY A 286 22.95 -29.40 -11.85
N GLY A 287 22.97 -28.25 -11.15
CA GLY A 287 23.01 -28.18 -9.68
C GLY A 287 21.81 -27.45 -9.07
N GLU A 288 21.95 -27.14 -7.78
CA GLU A 288 20.95 -26.38 -7.03
C GLU A 288 20.73 -24.99 -7.64
N LEU A 289 21.81 -24.33 -8.10
CA LEU A 289 21.76 -23.01 -8.72
C LEU A 289 20.87 -22.97 -9.99
N ASP A 290 20.92 -24.02 -10.80
CA ASP A 290 20.05 -24.18 -11.96
C ASP A 290 18.57 -24.26 -11.57
N THR A 291 18.26 -25.06 -10.53
CA THR A 291 16.90 -25.17 -9.97
C THR A 291 16.39 -23.83 -9.41
N VAL A 292 17.24 -23.11 -8.67
CA VAL A 292 16.92 -21.78 -8.13
C VAL A 292 16.67 -20.78 -9.26
N GLY A 293 17.51 -20.76 -10.30
CA GLY A 293 17.34 -19.89 -11.47
C GLY A 293 15.99 -20.07 -12.18
N TRP A 294 15.62 -21.33 -12.46
CA TRP A 294 14.31 -21.63 -13.05
C TRP A 294 13.13 -21.34 -12.12
N SER A 295 13.31 -21.53 -10.81
CA SER A 295 12.28 -21.17 -9.81
C SER A 295 12.05 -19.66 -9.77
N MET A 296 13.13 -18.85 -9.86
CA MET A 296 13.03 -17.39 -9.98
C MET A 296 12.31 -16.98 -11.27
N ALA A 297 12.64 -17.60 -12.40
CA ALA A 297 11.97 -17.34 -13.67
C ALA A 297 10.48 -17.66 -13.61
N ALA A 298 10.11 -18.78 -13.01
CA ALA A 298 8.70 -19.16 -12.83
C ALA A 298 7.95 -18.20 -11.92
N ALA A 299 8.54 -17.81 -10.78
CA ALA A 299 7.94 -16.84 -9.84
C ALA A 299 7.79 -15.45 -10.48
N ALA A 300 8.81 -14.96 -11.20
CA ALA A 300 8.76 -13.70 -11.92
C ALA A 300 7.72 -13.73 -13.05
N ALA A 301 7.61 -14.83 -13.81
CA ALA A 301 6.59 -15.02 -14.84
C ALA A 301 5.18 -14.97 -14.25
N LEU A 302 4.94 -15.65 -13.11
CA LEU A 302 3.66 -15.60 -12.40
C LEU A 302 3.33 -14.16 -11.97
N ALA A 303 4.31 -13.42 -11.47
CA ALA A 303 4.13 -12.02 -11.09
C ALA A 303 3.78 -11.14 -12.30
N VAL A 304 4.50 -11.27 -13.44
CA VAL A 304 4.21 -10.54 -14.69
C VAL A 304 2.79 -10.82 -15.17
N LEU A 305 2.41 -12.10 -15.28
CA LEU A 305 1.07 -12.50 -15.73
C LEU A 305 -0.01 -11.92 -14.80
N THR A 306 0.23 -11.92 -13.50
CA THR A 306 -0.70 -11.37 -12.51
C THR A 306 -0.83 -9.83 -12.65
N LEU A 307 0.27 -9.09 -12.86
CA LEU A 307 0.25 -7.65 -13.10
C LEU A 307 -0.48 -7.29 -14.40
N VAL A 308 -0.26 -8.05 -15.46
CA VAL A 308 -0.99 -7.91 -16.73
C VAL A 308 -2.49 -8.19 -16.52
N PHE A 309 -2.84 -9.26 -15.82
CA PHE A 309 -4.23 -9.56 -15.44
C PHE A 309 -4.87 -8.38 -14.68
N MET A 310 -4.19 -7.82 -13.68
CA MET A 310 -4.70 -6.66 -12.94
C MET A 310 -4.89 -5.43 -13.82
N THR A 311 -4.04 -5.25 -14.82
CA THR A 311 -4.18 -4.18 -15.82
C THR A 311 -5.42 -4.39 -16.68
N ALA A 312 -5.65 -5.61 -17.16
CA ALA A 312 -6.86 -5.99 -17.90
C ALA A 312 -8.13 -5.77 -17.04
N VAL A 313 -8.14 -6.23 -15.80
CA VAL A 313 -9.27 -6.03 -14.85
C VAL A 313 -9.56 -4.53 -14.64
N SER A 314 -8.53 -3.67 -14.64
CA SER A 314 -8.70 -2.21 -14.52
C SER A 314 -9.36 -1.60 -15.74
N THR A 315 -9.04 -2.11 -16.92
CA THR A 315 -9.53 -1.61 -18.22
C THR A 315 -10.97 -2.09 -18.47
N TYR A 316 -11.20 -3.38 -18.37
CA TYR A 316 -12.50 -3.99 -18.70
C TYR A 316 -13.54 -3.86 -17.59
N LYS A 317 -13.13 -3.75 -16.31
CA LYS A 317 -14.01 -3.65 -15.13
C LYS A 317 -15.13 -4.70 -15.13
N PRO A 318 -14.81 -6.00 -15.26
CA PRO A 318 -15.76 -7.04 -15.68
C PRO A 318 -16.89 -7.29 -14.70
N TRP A 319 -16.73 -6.89 -13.41
CA TRP A 319 -17.69 -7.21 -12.36
C TRP A 319 -18.35 -5.96 -11.76
N GLY A 320 -19.64 -6.09 -11.44
CA GLY A 320 -20.47 -5.04 -10.86
C GLY A 320 -20.20 -4.76 -9.38
N LEU A 321 -21.22 -4.28 -8.68
CA LEU A 321 -21.18 -3.95 -7.25
C LEU A 321 -21.11 -5.19 -6.36
N THR A 322 -20.39 -5.08 -5.24
CA THR A 322 -20.44 -6.03 -4.13
C THR A 322 -21.78 -5.92 -3.39
N ARG A 323 -22.10 -6.86 -2.47
CA ARG A 323 -23.26 -6.75 -1.58
C ARG A 323 -23.22 -5.44 -0.78
N ARG A 324 -22.05 -5.03 -0.28
CA ARG A 324 -21.82 -3.77 0.43
C ARG A 324 -22.04 -2.56 -0.48
N GLY A 325 -21.56 -2.63 -1.71
CA GLY A 325 -21.75 -1.58 -2.71
C GLY A 325 -23.23 -1.38 -3.09
N ARG A 326 -24.01 -2.45 -3.20
CA ARG A 326 -25.45 -2.39 -3.43
C ARG A 326 -26.22 -1.74 -2.27
N ARG A 327 -25.86 -2.06 -1.02
CA ARG A 327 -26.46 -1.44 0.18
C ARG A 327 -26.09 0.04 0.35
N ALA A 328 -24.94 0.47 -0.17
CA ALA A 328 -24.47 1.85 -0.10
C ALA A 328 -24.95 2.71 -1.29
N ALA A 329 -25.48 2.11 -2.34
CA ALA A 329 -26.10 2.83 -3.44
C ALA A 329 -27.41 3.48 -2.94
N PRO A 330 -27.59 4.82 -3.10
CA PRO A 330 -28.85 5.47 -2.69
C PRO A 330 -30.01 4.80 -3.40
N ALA A 331 -31.16 4.73 -2.73
CA ALA A 331 -32.45 4.30 -3.28
C ALA A 331 -33.00 5.31 -4.32
N ALA A 332 -32.16 5.83 -5.20
CA ALA A 332 -32.46 6.81 -6.24
C ALA A 332 -33.31 6.26 -7.41
N ARG A 333 -33.85 5.05 -7.28
CA ARG A 333 -34.68 4.42 -8.32
C ARG A 333 -36.16 4.32 -8.00
N THR A 334 -36.64 4.82 -6.85
CA THR A 334 -38.07 4.75 -6.50
C THR A 334 -38.81 6.06 -6.76
N ALA A 335 -38.14 7.10 -7.23
CA ALA A 335 -38.75 8.40 -7.54
C ALA A 335 -38.93 8.68 -9.05
N ALA A 336 -38.78 7.67 -9.91
CA ALA A 336 -38.91 7.81 -11.36
C ALA A 336 -39.82 6.68 -11.93
N ARG A 337 -40.89 6.35 -11.20
CA ARG A 337 -42.06 5.63 -11.74
C ARG A 337 -43.33 6.32 -11.35
#